data_c9e5f773912d85a660fbfc971e093f29
#
_entry.id   c9e5f773912d85a660fbfc971e093f29
#
_cell.length_a   1.000
_cell.length_b   1.000
_cell.length_c   1.000
_cell.angle_alpha   90.00
_cell.angle_beta   90.00
_cell.angle_gamma   90.00
#
_symmetry.space_group_name_H-M   'P 1'
#
loop_
_entity.id
_entity.type
_entity.pdbx_description
1 polymer ?
#
loop_
_entity_poly.entity_id
_entity_poly.type
_entity_poly.pdbx_seq_one_letter_code
_entity_poly.pdbx_strand_id
1 'polypeptide(L)'
;TPHAHAQANVSCPHEQGTVAMAGVFIDTFVILTLNALVIISTLYAGNGPLAGGHAAVADLFSKTNLAQKAFGVVYGEAGGAMFIAVALFFFAFSTILGWNMFAKINVTYLFGQRGAKYFTIIALVFIFLGTCMSSDLVWELTDFANYLMVLPNVIGLFGCTALVTELMKEGGK
;
A
#
# COMPACT_ATOMS: atom_id res chain seq x y z
N THR A 1 6.51 -3.88 6.96
CA THR A 1 7.36 -4.55 5.98
C THR A 1 8.67 -5.16 6.55
N PRO A 2 8.76 -5.56 7.83
CA PRO A 2 9.97 -6.17 8.40
C PRO A 2 10.46 -7.38 7.61
N HIS A 3 9.53 -8.17 7.06
CA HIS A 3 9.83 -9.37 6.26
C HIS A 3 10.61 -9.09 4.97
N ALA A 4 10.35 -7.95 4.31
CA ALA A 4 11.09 -7.53 3.14
C ALA A 4 12.53 -7.18 3.51
N HIS A 5 12.70 -6.45 4.61
CA HIS A 5 14.02 -6.03 5.08
C HIS A 5 14.86 -7.20 5.59
N ALA A 6 14.21 -8.20 6.21
CA ALA A 6 14.89 -9.41 6.67
C ALA A 6 15.49 -10.26 5.53
N GLN A 7 15.06 -10.07 4.29
CA GLN A 7 15.57 -10.78 3.11
C GLN A 7 16.57 -9.95 2.29
N ALA A 8 16.87 -8.73 2.73
CA ALA A 8 17.83 -7.88 2.04
C ALA A 8 19.24 -8.46 2.15
N ASN A 9 19.95 -8.47 1.03
CA ASN A 9 21.37 -8.89 0.97
C ASN A 9 22.25 -7.68 1.22
N VAL A 10 22.47 -7.35 2.48
CA VAL A 10 23.25 -6.21 2.94
C VAL A 10 24.31 -6.65 3.94
N SER A 11 25.41 -5.91 4.05
CA SER A 11 26.51 -6.22 4.95
C SER A 11 26.17 -5.96 6.42
N CYS A 12 25.33 -4.97 6.70
CA CYS A 12 24.88 -4.69 8.05
C CYS A 12 23.41 -4.19 8.07
N PRO A 13 22.67 -4.43 9.18
CA PRO A 13 21.28 -3.99 9.30
C PRO A 13 21.09 -2.47 9.18
N HIS A 14 22.08 -1.67 9.56
CA HIS A 14 22.03 -0.22 9.48
C HIS A 14 21.89 0.29 8.04
N GLU A 15 22.60 -0.31 7.09
CA GLU A 15 22.50 0.05 5.66
C GLU A 15 21.07 -0.15 5.16
N GLN A 16 20.45 -1.30 5.48
CA GLN A 16 19.07 -1.56 5.08
C GLN A 16 18.09 -0.59 5.74
N GLY A 17 18.29 -0.24 7.00
CA GLY A 17 17.48 0.74 7.71
C GLY A 17 17.54 2.12 7.04
N THR A 18 18.72 2.57 6.65
CA THR A 18 18.91 3.86 5.97
C THR A 18 18.23 3.90 4.60
N VAL A 19 18.39 2.84 3.80
CA VAL A 19 17.71 2.72 2.49
C VAL A 19 16.20 2.66 2.66
N ALA A 20 15.72 1.94 3.67
CA ALA A 20 14.29 1.86 3.96
C ALA A 20 13.70 3.23 4.35
N MET A 21 14.39 4.00 5.19
CA MET A 21 13.96 5.37 5.54
C MET A 21 13.89 6.28 4.31
N ALA A 22 14.90 6.23 3.43
CA ALA A 22 14.90 6.99 2.19
C ALA A 22 13.74 6.58 1.27
N GLY A 23 13.49 5.27 1.14
CA GLY A 23 12.36 4.74 0.37
C GLY A 23 11.00 5.21 0.89
N VAL A 24 10.77 5.13 2.20
CA VAL A 24 9.54 5.60 2.84
C VAL A 24 9.37 7.12 2.69
N PHE A 25 10.47 7.88 2.81
CA PHE A 25 10.42 9.32 2.58
C PHE A 25 9.99 9.67 1.15
N ILE A 26 10.60 9.03 0.15
CA ILE A 26 10.24 9.25 -1.27
C ILE A 26 8.78 8.87 -1.50
N ASP A 27 8.35 7.72 -1.04
CA ASP A 27 6.96 7.27 -1.20
C ASP A 27 5.96 8.23 -0.54
N THR A 28 6.18 8.56 0.73
CA THR A 28 5.23 9.35 1.52
C THR A 28 5.25 10.83 1.16
N PHE A 29 6.43 11.46 1.04
CA PHE A 29 6.50 12.91 0.82
C PHE A 29 6.52 13.27 -0.67
N VAL A 30 7.17 12.50 -1.53
CA VAL A 30 7.25 12.84 -2.95
C VAL A 30 6.05 12.28 -3.70
N ILE A 31 5.85 10.97 -3.68
CA ILE A 31 4.81 10.32 -4.50
C ILE A 31 3.40 10.72 -4.06
N LEU A 32 3.10 10.67 -2.76
CA LEU A 32 1.77 11.05 -2.27
C LEU A 32 1.49 12.54 -2.48
N THR A 33 2.49 13.42 -2.30
CA THR A 33 2.33 14.86 -2.56
C THR A 33 2.07 15.13 -4.04
N LEU A 34 2.81 14.49 -4.94
CA LEU A 34 2.56 14.61 -6.38
C LEU A 34 1.15 14.13 -6.76
N ASN A 35 0.71 13.01 -6.23
CA ASN A 35 -0.64 12.52 -6.46
C ASN A 35 -1.71 13.50 -5.94
N ALA A 36 -1.53 14.03 -4.74
CA ALA A 36 -2.43 15.05 -4.18
C ALA A 36 -2.44 16.32 -5.04
N LEU A 37 -1.27 16.79 -5.50
CA LEU A 37 -1.18 17.97 -6.36
C LEU A 37 -1.89 17.76 -7.70
N VAL A 38 -1.76 16.58 -8.32
CA VAL A 38 -2.49 16.26 -9.56
C VAL A 38 -4.00 16.33 -9.31
N ILE A 39 -4.50 15.73 -8.24
CA ILE A 39 -5.92 15.76 -7.90
C ILE A 39 -6.41 17.20 -7.64
N ILE A 40 -5.68 17.96 -6.83
CA ILE A 40 -6.07 19.33 -6.48
C ILE A 40 -6.03 20.24 -7.70
N SER A 41 -4.97 20.18 -8.50
CA SER A 41 -4.79 21.05 -9.66
C SER A 41 -5.77 20.75 -10.81
N THR A 42 -6.25 19.51 -10.91
CA THR A 42 -7.16 19.10 -11.99
C THR A 42 -8.63 19.15 -11.59
N LEU A 43 -8.96 18.69 -10.38
CA LEU A 43 -10.36 18.55 -9.95
C LEU A 43 -10.86 19.75 -9.13
N TYR A 44 -10.00 20.37 -8.31
CA TYR A 44 -10.40 21.42 -7.38
C TYR A 44 -10.02 22.84 -7.85
N ALA A 45 -8.99 22.98 -8.70
CA ALA A 45 -8.54 24.29 -9.15
C ALA A 45 -9.30 24.79 -10.39
N GLY A 46 -9.46 26.11 -10.50
CA GLY A 46 -10.06 26.76 -11.66
C GLY A 46 -11.50 26.35 -11.91
N ASN A 47 -11.76 25.78 -13.09
CA ASN A 47 -13.06 25.27 -13.52
C ASN A 47 -13.18 23.75 -13.33
N GLY A 48 -12.38 23.16 -12.44
CA GLY A 48 -12.44 21.72 -12.14
C GLY A 48 -13.81 21.28 -11.62
N PRO A 49 -14.20 20.01 -11.82
CA PRO A 49 -15.52 19.52 -11.45
C PRO A 49 -15.87 19.66 -9.96
N LEU A 50 -14.85 19.75 -9.09
CA LEU A 50 -15.00 19.94 -7.64
C LEU A 50 -14.66 21.37 -7.19
N ALA A 51 -14.38 22.29 -8.11
CA ALA A 51 -14.14 23.69 -7.81
C ALA A 51 -15.44 24.32 -7.28
N GLY A 52 -15.37 24.97 -6.10
CA GLY A 52 -16.52 25.61 -5.48
C GLY A 52 -17.30 24.75 -4.48
N GLY A 53 -16.81 23.59 -4.12
CA GLY A 53 -17.35 22.81 -3.00
C GLY A 53 -18.76 22.24 -3.24
N HIS A 54 -19.09 21.90 -4.47
CA HIS A 54 -20.39 21.33 -4.82
C HIS A 54 -20.57 19.92 -4.25
N ALA A 55 -21.21 19.82 -3.09
CA ALA A 55 -21.56 18.55 -2.46
C ALA A 55 -22.36 17.62 -3.39
N ALA A 56 -23.14 18.17 -4.31
CA ALA A 56 -23.94 17.39 -5.27
C ALA A 56 -23.09 16.61 -6.30
N VAL A 57 -21.84 16.98 -6.49
CA VAL A 57 -20.93 16.29 -7.43
C VAL A 57 -20.00 15.31 -6.69
N ALA A 58 -19.88 15.43 -5.38
CA ALA A 58 -19.02 14.57 -4.55
C ALA A 58 -19.39 13.08 -4.66
N ASP A 59 -20.67 12.75 -4.84
CA ASP A 59 -21.15 11.38 -5.02
C ASP A 59 -20.67 10.73 -6.33
N LEU A 60 -20.27 11.53 -7.34
CA LEU A 60 -19.69 11.04 -8.59
C LEU A 60 -18.19 10.73 -8.47
N PHE A 61 -17.57 11.17 -7.38
CA PHE A 61 -16.15 11.02 -7.12
C PHE A 61 -15.93 10.13 -5.90
N SER A 62 -15.84 8.82 -6.13
CA SER A 62 -15.48 7.88 -5.06
C SER A 62 -13.96 7.81 -4.87
N LYS A 63 -13.52 7.28 -3.75
CA LYS A 63 -12.09 7.04 -3.45
C LYS A 63 -11.38 6.29 -4.59
N THR A 64 -12.08 5.39 -5.26
CA THR A 64 -11.53 4.50 -6.28
C THR A 64 -11.38 5.15 -7.66
N ASN A 65 -12.18 6.16 -7.99
CA ASN A 65 -12.15 6.78 -9.32
C ASN A 65 -11.52 8.18 -9.34
N LEU A 66 -11.14 8.72 -8.20
CA LEU A 66 -10.67 10.10 -8.08
C LEU A 66 -9.42 10.36 -8.95
N ALA A 67 -8.42 9.49 -8.87
CA ALA A 67 -7.23 9.57 -9.71
C ALA A 67 -7.58 9.40 -11.21
N GLN A 68 -8.46 8.45 -11.55
CA GLN A 68 -8.91 8.25 -12.93
C GLN A 68 -9.55 9.51 -13.51
N LYS A 69 -10.40 10.19 -12.75
CA LYS A 69 -11.03 11.44 -13.17
C LYS A 69 -10.01 12.58 -13.28
N ALA A 70 -9.06 12.68 -12.36
CA ALA A 70 -7.99 13.66 -12.41
C ALA A 70 -7.14 13.54 -13.69
N PHE A 71 -6.71 12.32 -14.02
CA PHE A 71 -5.98 12.06 -15.26
C PHE A 71 -6.87 12.21 -16.51
N GLY A 72 -8.18 11.96 -16.38
CA GLY A 72 -9.17 12.17 -17.44
C GLY A 72 -9.28 13.62 -17.88
N VAL A 73 -9.08 14.58 -16.99
CA VAL A 73 -9.06 16.02 -17.32
C VAL A 73 -7.92 16.35 -18.30
N VAL A 74 -6.77 15.68 -18.17
CA VAL A 74 -5.57 15.97 -18.98
C VAL A 74 -5.54 15.13 -20.27
N TYR A 75 -5.84 13.84 -20.19
CA TYR A 75 -5.71 12.88 -21.29
C TYR A 75 -7.04 12.54 -21.99
N GLY A 76 -8.13 13.18 -21.55
CA GLY A 76 -9.49 12.78 -21.93
C GLY A 76 -9.97 11.55 -21.13
N GLU A 77 -11.28 11.36 -21.03
CA GLU A 77 -11.85 10.29 -20.16
C GLU A 77 -11.33 8.89 -20.49
N ALA A 78 -11.27 8.54 -21.77
CA ALA A 78 -10.76 7.23 -22.20
C ALA A 78 -9.25 7.08 -21.94
N GLY A 79 -8.46 8.13 -22.20
CA GLY A 79 -7.01 8.12 -21.98
C GLY A 79 -6.66 8.01 -20.49
N GLY A 80 -7.33 8.81 -19.64
CA GLY A 80 -7.16 8.76 -18.20
C GLY A 80 -7.56 7.40 -17.61
N ALA A 81 -8.69 6.85 -18.05
CA ALA A 81 -9.13 5.53 -17.63
C ALA A 81 -8.13 4.43 -18.00
N MET A 82 -7.64 4.44 -19.23
CA MET A 82 -6.67 3.45 -19.72
C MET A 82 -5.34 3.57 -18.97
N PHE A 83 -4.82 4.78 -18.78
CA PHE A 83 -3.59 5.02 -18.02
C PHE A 83 -3.67 4.46 -16.60
N ILE A 84 -4.74 4.82 -15.87
CA ILE A 84 -4.95 4.34 -14.50
C ILE A 84 -5.18 2.83 -14.45
N ALA A 85 -5.93 2.27 -15.39
CA ALA A 85 -6.14 0.82 -15.44
C ALA A 85 -4.83 0.04 -15.60
N VAL A 86 -3.95 0.50 -16.50
CA VAL A 86 -2.62 -0.11 -16.71
C VAL A 86 -1.75 0.05 -15.47
N ALA A 87 -1.72 1.25 -14.85
CA ALA A 87 -0.97 1.50 -13.64
C ALA A 87 -1.47 0.62 -12.48
N LEU A 88 -2.78 0.56 -12.26
CA LEU A 88 -3.38 -0.28 -11.22
C LEU A 88 -3.15 -1.77 -11.47
N PHE A 89 -3.13 -2.22 -12.71
CA PHE A 89 -2.79 -3.61 -13.01
C PHE A 89 -1.39 -3.97 -12.51
N PHE A 90 -0.38 -3.16 -12.80
CA PHE A 90 0.98 -3.41 -12.32
C PHE A 90 1.09 -3.27 -10.81
N PHE A 91 0.45 -2.26 -10.20
CA PHE A 91 0.45 -2.09 -8.75
C PHE A 91 -0.25 -3.25 -8.03
N ALA A 92 -1.43 -3.68 -8.50
CA ALA A 92 -2.14 -4.79 -7.91
C ALA A 92 -1.34 -6.09 -8.04
N PHE A 93 -0.78 -6.36 -9.22
CA PHE A 93 0.01 -7.56 -9.47
C PHE A 93 1.24 -7.63 -8.56
N SER A 94 2.05 -6.56 -8.49
CA SER A 94 3.22 -6.50 -7.63
C SER A 94 2.87 -6.58 -6.15
N THR A 95 1.77 -5.95 -5.74
CA THR A 95 1.28 -5.97 -4.36
C THR A 95 0.84 -7.37 -3.95
N ILE A 96 0.06 -8.06 -4.79
CA ILE A 96 -0.38 -9.44 -4.52
C ILE A 96 0.84 -10.36 -4.37
N LEU A 97 1.85 -10.25 -5.26
CA LEU A 97 3.06 -11.06 -5.17
C LEU A 97 3.83 -10.79 -3.88
N GLY A 98 4.05 -9.50 -3.53
CA GLY A 98 4.78 -9.11 -2.34
C GLY A 98 4.10 -9.55 -1.05
N TRP A 99 2.81 -9.26 -0.91
CA TRP A 99 2.04 -9.63 0.28
C TRP A 99 1.88 -11.14 0.44
N ASN A 100 1.68 -11.87 -0.67
CA ASN A 100 1.63 -13.33 -0.62
C ASN A 100 2.96 -13.93 -0.16
N MET A 101 4.10 -13.37 -0.62
CA MET A 101 5.42 -13.80 -0.16
C MET A 101 5.60 -13.57 1.35
N PHE A 102 5.26 -12.38 1.86
CA PHE A 102 5.38 -12.07 3.29
C PHE A 102 4.49 -12.97 4.15
N ALA A 103 3.24 -13.18 3.74
CA ALA A 103 2.34 -14.06 4.44
C ALA A 103 2.83 -15.51 4.42
N LYS A 104 3.35 -15.98 3.28
CA LYS A 104 3.89 -17.33 3.13
C LYS A 104 5.09 -17.60 4.04
N ILE A 105 5.98 -16.62 4.22
CA ILE A 105 7.11 -16.70 5.15
C ILE A 105 6.60 -16.92 6.58
N ASN A 106 5.63 -16.11 7.03
CA ASN A 106 5.05 -16.23 8.37
C ASN A 106 4.33 -17.56 8.58
N VAL A 107 3.52 -17.98 7.61
CA VAL A 107 2.79 -19.26 7.69
C VAL A 107 3.77 -20.44 7.69
N THR A 108 4.85 -20.35 6.92
CA THR A 108 5.88 -21.39 6.91
C THR A 108 6.60 -21.46 8.26
N TYR A 109 6.86 -20.32 8.88
CA TYR A 109 7.47 -20.26 10.20
C TYR A 109 6.57 -20.90 11.28
N LEU A 110 5.27 -20.62 11.25
CA LEU A 110 4.32 -21.10 12.26
C LEU A 110 3.86 -22.53 12.03
N PHE A 111 3.61 -22.91 10.78
CA PHE A 111 2.92 -24.17 10.42
C PHE A 111 3.72 -25.07 9.46
N GLY A 112 4.93 -24.67 9.13
CA GLY A 112 5.78 -25.39 8.20
C GLY A 112 5.32 -25.35 6.74
N GLN A 113 6.02 -26.07 5.86
CA GLN A 113 5.77 -26.07 4.40
C GLN A 113 4.37 -26.57 4.00
N ARG A 114 3.76 -27.44 4.80
CA ARG A 114 2.40 -27.92 4.54
C ARG A 114 1.38 -26.80 4.75
N GLY A 115 1.55 -26.01 5.80
CA GLY A 115 0.72 -24.83 6.08
C GLY A 115 0.77 -23.80 4.95
N ALA A 116 1.95 -23.57 4.36
CA ALA A 116 2.13 -22.64 3.25
C ALA A 116 1.33 -23.03 1.99
N LYS A 117 1.18 -24.35 1.71
CA LYS A 117 0.36 -24.81 0.59
C LYS A 117 -1.14 -24.52 0.80
N TYR A 118 -1.65 -24.83 1.99
CA TYR A 118 -3.05 -24.52 2.33
C TYR A 118 -3.32 -23.02 2.33
N PHE A 119 -2.39 -22.23 2.86
CA PHE A 119 -2.47 -20.77 2.82
C PHE A 119 -2.59 -20.25 1.39
N THR A 120 -1.78 -20.75 0.46
CA THR A 120 -1.85 -20.29 -0.95
C THR A 120 -3.22 -20.56 -1.57
N ILE A 121 -3.83 -21.72 -1.29
CA ILE A 121 -5.18 -22.04 -1.79
C ILE A 121 -6.20 -21.09 -1.18
N ILE A 122 -6.14 -20.87 0.13
CA ILE A 122 -7.04 -19.94 0.83
C ILE A 122 -6.89 -18.52 0.29
N ALA A 123 -5.65 -18.04 0.08
CA ALA A 123 -5.38 -16.72 -0.48
C ALA A 123 -5.99 -16.55 -1.88
N LEU A 124 -5.87 -17.56 -2.76
CA LEU A 124 -6.50 -17.54 -4.09
C LEU A 124 -8.02 -17.44 -4.01
N VAL A 125 -8.64 -18.19 -3.08
CA VAL A 125 -10.08 -18.12 -2.85
C VAL A 125 -10.50 -16.72 -2.37
N PHE A 126 -9.77 -16.12 -1.43
CA PHE A 126 -10.08 -14.77 -0.95
C PHE A 126 -9.87 -13.69 -2.02
N ILE A 127 -8.83 -13.81 -2.87
CA ILE A 127 -8.62 -12.90 -4.00
C ILE A 127 -9.83 -13.00 -4.95
N PHE A 128 -10.27 -14.22 -5.27
CA PHE A 128 -11.44 -14.41 -6.13
C PHE A 128 -12.71 -13.84 -5.51
N LEU A 129 -12.97 -14.12 -4.23
CA LEU A 129 -14.13 -13.57 -3.51
C LEU A 129 -14.10 -12.05 -3.48
N GLY A 130 -12.94 -11.44 -3.28
CA GLY A 130 -12.76 -9.99 -3.30
C GLY A 130 -13.17 -9.34 -4.63
N THR A 131 -13.02 -10.04 -5.76
CA THR A 131 -13.50 -9.53 -7.06
C THR A 131 -15.01 -9.55 -7.21
N CYS A 132 -15.71 -10.35 -6.40
CA CYS A 132 -17.18 -10.48 -6.41
C CYS A 132 -17.87 -9.55 -5.40
N MET A 133 -17.11 -8.92 -4.50
CA MET A 133 -17.65 -8.04 -3.46
C MET A 133 -17.76 -6.59 -3.96
N SER A 134 -18.60 -5.80 -3.30
CA SER A 134 -18.66 -4.36 -3.57
C SER A 134 -17.36 -3.67 -3.12
N SER A 135 -16.98 -2.61 -3.84
CA SER A 135 -15.76 -1.84 -3.54
C SER A 135 -15.77 -1.31 -2.10
N ASP A 136 -16.92 -0.80 -1.64
CA ASP A 136 -17.04 -0.22 -0.30
C ASP A 136 -16.81 -1.26 0.80
N LEU A 137 -17.40 -2.46 0.65
CA LEU A 137 -17.22 -3.54 1.61
C LEU A 137 -15.76 -4.02 1.65
N VAL A 138 -15.08 -4.09 0.50
CA VAL A 138 -13.64 -4.44 0.44
C VAL A 138 -12.81 -3.39 1.16
N TRP A 139 -13.10 -2.10 0.99
CA TRP A 139 -12.41 -1.02 1.69
C TRP A 139 -12.62 -1.08 3.20
N GLU A 140 -13.85 -1.26 3.67
CA GLU A 140 -14.16 -1.38 5.10
C GLU A 140 -13.46 -2.57 5.76
N LEU A 141 -13.46 -3.75 5.09
CA LEU A 141 -12.75 -4.93 5.58
C LEU A 141 -11.23 -4.71 5.62
N THR A 142 -10.68 -4.02 4.63
CA THR A 142 -9.26 -3.70 4.56
C THR A 142 -8.86 -2.75 5.69
N ASP A 143 -9.64 -1.69 5.91
CA ASP A 143 -9.42 -0.73 6.98
C ASP A 143 -9.50 -1.42 8.35
N PHE A 144 -10.50 -2.27 8.57
CA PHE A 144 -10.63 -3.06 9.80
C PHE A 144 -9.41 -3.96 10.04
N ALA A 145 -8.96 -4.69 9.02
CA ALA A 145 -7.78 -5.55 9.12
C ALA A 145 -6.50 -4.74 9.41
N ASN A 146 -6.35 -3.58 8.78
CA ASN A 146 -5.23 -2.67 9.02
C ASN A 146 -5.21 -2.16 10.46
N TYR A 147 -6.35 -1.75 11.03
CA TYR A 147 -6.44 -1.35 12.44
C TYR A 147 -6.09 -2.48 13.39
N LEU A 148 -6.53 -3.71 13.09
CA LEU A 148 -6.15 -4.88 13.90
C LEU A 148 -4.64 -5.14 13.88
N MET A 149 -3.97 -4.90 12.77
CA MET A 149 -2.52 -5.09 12.65
C MET A 149 -1.71 -4.07 13.46
N VAL A 150 -2.24 -2.88 13.72
CA VAL A 150 -1.54 -1.84 14.48
C VAL A 150 -1.21 -2.30 15.90
N LEU A 151 -2.15 -2.96 16.57
CA LEU A 151 -1.98 -3.39 17.97
C LEU A 151 -0.76 -4.30 18.18
N PRO A 152 -0.64 -5.46 17.52
CA PRO A 152 0.53 -6.32 17.70
C PRO A 152 1.81 -5.68 17.20
N ASN A 153 1.74 -4.82 16.17
CA ASN A 153 2.91 -4.12 15.64
C ASN A 153 3.48 -3.12 16.65
N VAL A 154 2.63 -2.33 17.29
CA VAL A 154 3.04 -1.39 18.35
C VAL A 154 3.68 -2.13 19.54
N ILE A 155 3.07 -3.22 19.98
CA ILE A 155 3.63 -4.05 21.08
C ILE A 155 5.01 -4.59 20.68
N GLY A 156 5.15 -5.10 19.45
CA GLY A 156 6.41 -5.60 18.92
C GLY A 156 7.51 -4.53 18.85
N LEU A 157 7.16 -3.32 18.39
CA LEU A 157 8.10 -2.19 18.33
C LEU A 157 8.61 -1.78 19.71
N PHE A 158 7.72 -1.68 20.71
CA PHE A 158 8.13 -1.40 22.09
C PHE A 158 9.04 -2.50 22.64
N GLY A 159 8.74 -3.77 22.38
CA GLY A 159 9.59 -4.88 22.79
C GLY A 159 10.97 -4.89 22.15
N CYS A 160 11.08 -4.38 20.91
CA CYS A 160 12.35 -4.32 20.17
C CYS A 160 13.16 -3.03 20.40
N THR A 161 12.70 -2.09 21.21
CA THR A 161 13.35 -0.77 21.36
C THR A 161 14.81 -0.88 21.83
N ALA A 162 15.11 -1.77 22.77
CA ALA A 162 16.47 -1.97 23.27
C ALA A 162 17.40 -2.50 22.16
N LEU A 163 16.95 -3.48 21.40
CA LEU A 163 17.68 -4.08 20.26
C LEU A 163 17.97 -3.04 19.18
N VAL A 164 16.99 -2.22 18.82
CA VAL A 164 17.16 -1.14 17.84
C VAL A 164 18.20 -0.13 18.28
N THR A 165 18.18 0.25 19.56
CA THR A 165 19.16 1.20 20.13
C THR A 165 20.58 0.65 20.10
N GLU A 166 20.76 -0.65 20.33
CA GLU A 166 22.05 -1.33 20.24
C GLU A 166 22.59 -1.36 18.81
N LEU A 167 21.76 -1.78 17.85
CA LEU A 167 22.11 -1.82 16.44
C LEU A 167 22.46 -0.43 15.86
N MET A 168 21.78 0.61 16.29
CA MET A 168 22.11 1.98 15.89
C MET A 168 23.48 2.43 16.39
N LYS A 169 23.91 2.00 17.59
CA LYS A 169 25.25 2.29 18.13
C LYS A 169 26.35 1.54 17.39
N GLU A 170 26.08 0.33 16.93
CA GLU A 170 27.02 -0.48 16.14
C GLU A 170 27.20 0.06 14.74
N GLY A 171 26.12 0.52 14.09
CA GLY A 171 26.17 1.07 12.72
C GLY A 171 26.80 2.46 12.60
N GLY A 172 27.03 3.14 13.73
CA GLY A 172 27.71 4.44 13.77
C GLY A 172 29.25 4.35 13.97
N LYS A 173 29.80 3.14 13.99
CA LYS A 173 31.24 2.87 14.01
C LYS A 173 31.69 2.42 12.62
#